data_ff9c8c046998ab161a470da2194cf39f
#
_entry.id   ff9c8c046998ab161a470da2194cf39f
#
_cell.length_a   1.000
_cell.length_b   1.000
_cell.length_c   1.000
_cell.angle_alpha   90.00
_cell.angle_beta   90.00
_cell.angle_gamma   90.00
#
_symmetry.space_group_name_H-M   'P 1'
#
loop_
_entity.id
_entity.type
_entity.pdbx_description
1 polymer ?
#
loop_
_entity_poly.entity_id
_entity_poly.type
_entity_poly.pdbx_seq_one_letter_code
_entity_poly.pdbx_strand_id
1 'polypeptide(L)'
;MDRWQAMRIFVKVAETESFAETARHLNMSAPAVTRAVASLEDLIGARLFVRTTRSVKMTETGSRYFEDCRRILADIAEAEAAAGACDATPTGTLSLTASVLFGQMHVLPIVIQYLDAYPAMKAKTLFVDRPVNIVDEGIDVAVRIGRLPDSGLSSIKVGTVRRVICGSPDYFERYGIPNTPADLKDHRIAVSTGAWASPEWRFANEQRVTIDATLQCNTNEAAITFARQGRGLTRVLHYQIGPALMAGDLQIVLSEYEEPPMPIHILHPEGRSASAKVRAFVGIAKAVLRENRFLN
;
A
#
# COMPACT_ATOMS: atom_id res chain seq x y z
N MET A 1 35.92 15.10 0.19
CA MET A 1 34.58 15.49 0.63
C MET A 1 33.88 14.22 1.08
N ASP A 2 33.15 14.25 2.19
CA ASP A 2 32.37 13.11 2.64
C ASP A 2 31.27 12.77 1.63
N ARG A 3 31.07 11.46 1.38
CA ARG A 3 30.12 10.93 0.39
C ARG A 3 28.68 11.41 0.69
N TRP A 4 28.32 11.42 1.97
CA TRP A 4 27.00 11.88 2.41
C TRP A 4 26.76 13.37 2.07
N GLN A 5 27.79 14.22 2.31
CA GLN A 5 27.71 15.63 1.93
C GLN A 5 27.60 15.82 0.41
N ALA A 6 28.32 15.00 -0.37
CA ALA A 6 28.23 15.05 -1.83
C ALA A 6 26.82 14.63 -2.33
N MET A 7 26.19 13.62 -1.71
CA MET A 7 24.81 13.21 -2.01
C MET A 7 23.81 14.33 -1.67
N ARG A 8 23.95 15.01 -0.53
CA ARG A 8 23.11 16.16 -0.16
C ARG A 8 23.21 17.31 -1.19
N ILE A 9 24.42 17.60 -1.63
CA ILE A 9 24.69 18.64 -2.65
C ILE A 9 24.06 18.23 -3.98
N PHE A 10 24.21 16.97 -4.41
CA PHE A 10 23.61 16.44 -5.62
C PHE A 10 22.08 16.56 -5.61
N VAL A 11 21.43 16.12 -4.53
CA VAL A 11 19.97 16.25 -4.35
C VAL A 11 19.54 17.70 -4.46
N LYS A 12 20.28 18.62 -3.81
CA LYS A 12 19.94 20.05 -3.84
C LYS A 12 20.11 20.69 -5.23
N VAL A 13 21.14 20.26 -6.00
CA VAL A 13 21.30 20.70 -7.41
C VAL A 13 20.16 20.18 -8.28
N ALA A 14 19.71 18.95 -8.05
CA ALA A 14 18.57 18.35 -8.78
C ALA A 14 17.26 19.10 -8.51
N GLU A 15 17.03 19.51 -7.26
CA GLU A 15 15.84 20.27 -6.85
C GLU A 15 15.80 21.70 -7.42
N THR A 16 16.96 22.38 -7.45
CA THR A 16 17.06 23.77 -7.91
C THR A 16 17.36 23.89 -9.39
N GLU A 17 17.73 22.80 -10.06
CA GLU A 17 18.22 22.77 -11.45
C GLU A 17 19.36 23.78 -11.72
N SER A 18 20.05 24.21 -10.64
CA SER A 18 21.04 25.30 -10.69
C SER A 18 22.17 25.11 -9.68
N PHE A 19 23.40 24.99 -10.16
CA PHE A 19 24.60 24.95 -9.32
C PHE A 19 24.83 26.24 -8.55
N ALA A 20 24.51 27.40 -9.15
CA ALA A 20 24.68 28.70 -8.52
C ALA A 20 23.65 28.96 -7.41
N GLU A 21 22.41 28.50 -7.61
CA GLU A 21 21.35 28.61 -6.61
C GLU A 21 21.61 27.66 -5.44
N THR A 22 22.00 26.43 -5.74
CA THR A 22 22.42 25.46 -4.71
C THR A 22 23.59 26.02 -3.87
N ALA A 23 24.57 26.64 -4.49
CA ALA A 23 25.69 27.24 -3.78
C ALA A 23 25.22 28.32 -2.76
N ARG A 24 24.27 29.16 -3.16
CA ARG A 24 23.64 30.16 -2.26
C ARG A 24 22.89 29.50 -1.11
N HIS A 25 22.05 28.47 -1.40
CA HIS A 25 21.26 27.77 -0.38
C HIS A 25 22.10 27.03 0.64
N LEU A 26 23.26 26.52 0.22
CA LEU A 26 24.15 25.73 1.09
C LEU A 26 25.30 26.56 1.68
N ASN A 27 25.33 27.89 1.46
CA ASN A 27 26.44 28.78 1.86
C ASN A 27 27.80 28.25 1.36
N MET A 28 27.87 27.80 0.13
CA MET A 28 29.05 27.25 -0.53
C MET A 28 29.44 28.08 -1.75
N SER A 29 30.69 27.97 -2.22
CA SER A 29 31.06 28.53 -3.53
C SER A 29 30.56 27.64 -4.68
N ALA A 30 30.17 28.23 -5.81
CA ALA A 30 29.72 27.48 -6.97
C ALA A 30 30.76 26.46 -7.48
N PRO A 31 32.09 26.77 -7.49
CA PRO A 31 33.13 25.77 -7.78
C PRO A 31 33.15 24.59 -6.79
N ALA A 32 32.84 24.82 -5.52
CA ALA A 32 32.78 23.74 -4.51
C ALA A 32 31.61 22.79 -4.78
N VAL A 33 30.43 23.33 -5.08
CA VAL A 33 29.26 22.55 -5.48
C VAL A 33 29.55 21.72 -6.73
N THR A 34 30.19 22.33 -7.74
CA THR A 34 30.56 21.66 -8.98
C THR A 34 31.53 20.50 -8.73
N ARG A 35 32.58 20.72 -7.91
CA ARG A 35 33.54 19.66 -7.55
C ARG A 35 32.89 18.53 -6.76
N ALA A 36 31.97 18.85 -5.86
CA ALA A 36 31.25 17.84 -5.09
C ALA A 36 30.46 16.87 -5.98
N VAL A 37 29.70 17.41 -6.94
CA VAL A 37 28.93 16.61 -7.88
C VAL A 37 29.87 15.82 -8.80
N ALA A 38 30.95 16.43 -9.32
CA ALA A 38 31.92 15.73 -10.15
C ALA A 38 32.58 14.55 -9.41
N SER A 39 33.03 14.76 -8.15
CA SER A 39 33.57 13.68 -7.32
C SER A 39 32.54 12.56 -7.07
N LEU A 40 31.25 12.88 -6.97
CA LEU A 40 30.20 11.89 -6.80
C LEU A 40 29.99 11.10 -8.11
N GLU A 41 29.96 11.78 -9.28
CA GLU A 41 29.89 11.15 -10.60
C GLU A 41 31.07 10.22 -10.83
N ASP A 42 32.29 10.65 -10.46
CA ASP A 42 33.52 9.84 -10.59
C ASP A 42 33.46 8.60 -9.67
N LEU A 43 32.97 8.76 -8.44
CA LEU A 43 32.82 7.65 -7.48
C LEU A 43 31.83 6.60 -7.98
N ILE A 44 30.75 7.03 -8.61
CA ILE A 44 29.67 6.16 -9.12
C ILE A 44 30.05 5.57 -10.49
N GLY A 45 30.95 6.23 -11.22
CA GLY A 45 31.31 5.86 -12.58
C GLY A 45 30.25 6.23 -13.64
N ALA A 46 29.37 7.19 -13.32
CA ALA A 46 28.28 7.59 -14.20
C ALA A 46 28.00 9.10 -14.12
N ARG A 47 27.58 9.68 -15.23
CA ARG A 47 27.11 11.08 -15.26
C ARG A 47 25.68 11.15 -14.72
N LEU A 48 25.47 12.05 -13.77
CA LEU A 48 24.17 12.27 -13.12
C LEU A 48 23.45 13.48 -13.73
N PHE A 49 24.19 14.44 -14.30
CA PHE A 49 23.65 15.60 -14.99
C PHE A 49 24.15 15.75 -16.41
N VAL A 50 23.26 16.19 -17.30
CA VAL A 50 23.58 16.81 -18.58
C VAL A 50 23.62 18.31 -18.37
N ARG A 51 24.77 18.95 -18.66
CA ARG A 51 24.98 20.39 -18.51
C ARG A 51 25.03 21.04 -19.88
N THR A 52 24.20 22.05 -20.07
CA THR A 52 24.33 22.99 -21.19
C THR A 52 24.59 24.37 -20.63
N THR A 53 24.95 25.33 -21.46
CA THR A 53 25.17 26.73 -21.05
C THR A 53 23.89 27.39 -20.50
N ARG A 54 22.71 26.78 -20.70
CA ARG A 54 21.40 27.34 -20.33
C ARG A 54 20.60 26.50 -19.38
N SER A 55 20.95 25.22 -19.16
CA SER A 55 20.16 24.33 -18.30
C SER A 55 20.99 23.21 -17.70
N VAL A 56 20.57 22.76 -16.53
CA VAL A 56 21.06 21.55 -15.83
C VAL A 56 19.90 20.58 -15.78
N LYS A 57 20.04 19.40 -16.38
CA LYS A 57 19.02 18.35 -16.35
C LYS A 57 19.63 17.06 -15.87
N MET A 58 18.88 16.28 -15.11
CA MET A 58 19.30 14.93 -14.72
C MET A 58 19.35 13.99 -15.92
N THR A 59 20.32 13.08 -15.93
CA THR A 59 20.32 11.90 -16.80
C THR A 59 19.28 10.89 -16.29
N GLU A 60 18.99 9.84 -17.05
CA GLU A 60 18.15 8.73 -16.56
C GLU A 60 18.75 8.07 -15.32
N THR A 61 20.09 7.84 -15.32
CA THR A 61 20.83 7.36 -14.14
C THR A 61 20.75 8.36 -12.99
N GLY A 62 20.86 9.67 -13.28
CA GLY A 62 20.72 10.74 -12.30
C GLY A 62 19.36 10.74 -11.65
N SER A 63 18.27 10.54 -12.40
CA SER A 63 16.91 10.50 -11.87
C SER A 63 16.69 9.31 -10.93
N ARG A 64 17.17 8.11 -11.29
CA ARG A 64 17.11 6.94 -10.40
C ARG A 64 17.93 7.17 -9.12
N TYR A 65 19.15 7.63 -9.28
CA TYR A 65 20.04 7.89 -8.14
C TYR A 65 19.53 9.03 -7.25
N PHE A 66 18.81 10.00 -7.79
CA PHE A 66 18.16 11.06 -7.03
C PHE A 66 17.11 10.52 -6.05
N GLU A 67 16.23 9.62 -6.49
CA GLU A 67 15.26 8.99 -5.60
C GLU A 67 15.93 8.14 -4.51
N ASP A 68 16.98 7.40 -4.87
CA ASP A 68 17.77 6.62 -3.89
C ASP A 68 18.47 7.53 -2.88
N CYS A 69 19.12 8.62 -3.32
CA CYS A 69 19.76 9.57 -2.43
C CYS A 69 18.77 10.22 -1.46
N ARG A 70 17.59 10.61 -1.93
CA ARG A 70 16.55 11.20 -1.09
C ARG A 70 16.14 10.26 0.03
N ARG A 71 15.95 8.96 -0.30
CA ARG A 71 15.60 7.92 0.66
C ARG A 71 16.73 7.73 1.69
N ILE A 72 17.97 7.49 1.23
CA ILE A 72 19.13 7.28 2.10
C ILE A 72 19.37 8.47 3.04
N LEU A 73 19.29 9.69 2.53
CA LEU A 73 19.47 10.91 3.34
C LEU A 73 18.36 11.07 4.39
N ALA A 74 17.13 10.69 4.07
CA ALA A 74 16.03 10.67 5.02
C ALA A 74 16.26 9.60 6.10
N ASP A 75 16.70 8.40 5.73
CA ASP A 75 16.99 7.30 6.64
C ASP A 75 18.13 7.67 7.61
N ILE A 76 19.19 8.35 7.13
CA ILE A 76 20.29 8.84 7.98
C ILE A 76 19.76 9.90 8.97
N ALA A 77 19.02 10.88 8.50
CA ALA A 77 18.46 11.93 9.37
C ALA A 77 17.52 11.33 10.43
N GLU A 78 16.80 10.29 10.06
CA GLU A 78 15.91 9.55 10.97
C GLU A 78 16.70 8.71 11.99
N ALA A 79 17.76 8.03 11.57
CA ALA A 79 18.66 7.31 12.47
C ALA A 79 19.32 8.24 13.48
N GLU A 80 19.78 9.43 13.05
CA GLU A 80 20.34 10.46 13.94
C GLU A 80 19.28 10.99 14.92
N ALA A 81 18.07 11.25 14.47
CA ALA A 81 16.95 11.65 15.32
C ALA A 81 16.57 10.57 16.33
N ALA A 82 16.56 9.29 15.92
CA ALA A 82 16.28 8.14 16.79
C ALA A 82 17.36 7.94 17.87
N ALA A 83 18.62 8.22 17.55
CA ALA A 83 19.73 8.16 18.50
C ALA A 83 19.69 9.30 19.54
N GLY A 84 19.08 10.42 19.19
CA GLY A 84 19.04 11.64 20.01
C GLY A 84 17.86 11.76 20.97
N ALA A 85 16.73 11.08 20.74
CA ALA A 85 15.54 11.16 21.59
C ALA A 85 14.56 9.99 21.36
N CYS A 86 14.13 9.37 22.46
CA CYS A 86 13.05 8.36 22.48
C CYS A 86 11.68 8.93 22.00
N ASP A 87 11.54 10.27 21.91
CA ASP A 87 10.30 11.02 21.61
C ASP A 87 10.43 11.97 20.41
N ALA A 88 11.20 11.59 19.38
CA ALA A 88 11.29 12.42 18.17
C ALA A 88 9.92 12.56 17.49
N THR A 89 9.47 13.81 17.29
CA THR A 89 8.25 14.08 16.52
C THR A 89 8.43 13.58 15.07
N PRO A 90 7.48 12.83 14.53
CA PRO A 90 7.56 12.35 13.15
C PRO A 90 7.71 13.49 12.13
N THR A 91 8.63 13.33 11.20
CA THR A 91 8.86 14.25 10.08
C THR A 91 9.18 13.49 8.80
N GLY A 92 9.08 14.14 7.64
CA GLY A 92 9.42 13.53 6.35
C GLY A 92 8.22 12.93 5.62
N THR A 93 8.44 11.84 4.88
CA THR A 93 7.40 11.18 4.07
C THR A 93 7.22 9.73 4.52
N LEU A 94 5.98 9.34 4.80
CA LEU A 94 5.59 7.95 5.05
C LEU A 94 5.08 7.35 3.73
N SER A 95 5.75 6.28 3.25
CA SER A 95 5.32 5.50 2.09
C SER A 95 4.57 4.26 2.54
N LEU A 96 3.34 4.06 2.07
CA LEU A 96 2.54 2.91 2.48
C LEU A 96 1.76 2.26 1.34
N THR A 97 1.46 0.97 1.49
CA THR A 97 0.70 0.19 0.52
C THR A 97 -0.37 -0.68 1.16
N ALA A 98 -1.46 -0.87 0.44
CA ALA A 98 -2.54 -1.80 0.76
C ALA A 98 -3.22 -2.27 -0.53
N SER A 99 -4.13 -3.27 -0.45
CA SER A 99 -5.04 -3.55 -1.57
C SER A 99 -5.98 -2.37 -1.82
N VAL A 100 -6.45 -2.22 -3.05
CA VAL A 100 -7.18 -1.01 -3.50
C VAL A 100 -8.34 -0.66 -2.57
N LEU A 101 -9.32 -1.55 -2.44
CA LEU A 101 -10.52 -1.27 -1.62
C LEU A 101 -10.21 -1.16 -0.12
N PHE A 102 -9.31 -2.01 0.40
CA PHE A 102 -8.92 -1.89 1.81
C PHE A 102 -8.18 -0.58 2.08
N GLY A 103 -7.32 -0.19 1.16
CA GLY A 103 -6.59 1.07 1.19
C GLY A 103 -7.53 2.27 1.25
N GLN A 104 -8.52 2.31 0.36
CA GLN A 104 -9.49 3.40 0.30
C GLN A 104 -10.42 3.44 1.51
N MET A 105 -10.97 2.30 1.91
CA MET A 105 -12.01 2.24 2.95
C MET A 105 -11.46 2.33 4.37
N HIS A 106 -10.27 1.80 4.63
CA HIS A 106 -9.76 1.63 6.00
C HIS A 106 -8.39 2.31 6.22
N VAL A 107 -7.47 2.27 5.25
CA VAL A 107 -6.13 2.83 5.45
C VAL A 107 -6.09 4.34 5.22
N LEU A 108 -6.77 4.84 4.19
CA LEU A 108 -6.78 6.27 3.87
C LEU A 108 -7.36 7.14 5.01
N PRO A 109 -8.47 6.77 5.68
CA PRO A 109 -8.93 7.52 6.86
C PRO A 109 -7.89 7.58 7.97
N ILE A 110 -7.13 6.50 8.18
CA ILE A 110 -6.03 6.45 9.17
C ILE A 110 -4.87 7.38 8.73
N VAL A 111 -4.54 7.41 7.44
CA VAL A 111 -3.53 8.32 6.90
C VAL A 111 -3.94 9.78 7.12
N ILE A 112 -5.20 10.10 6.90
CA ILE A 112 -5.73 11.46 7.14
C ILE A 112 -5.57 11.82 8.63
N GLN A 113 -6.02 10.96 9.55
CA GLN A 113 -5.86 11.17 11.00
C GLN A 113 -4.38 11.31 11.40
N TYR A 114 -3.49 10.54 10.77
CA TYR A 114 -2.05 10.63 11.00
C TYR A 114 -1.47 11.98 10.55
N LEU A 115 -1.86 12.46 9.38
CA LEU A 115 -1.40 13.76 8.86
C LEU A 115 -1.93 14.94 9.68
N ASP A 116 -3.16 14.83 10.21
CA ASP A 116 -3.72 15.83 11.12
C ASP A 116 -2.96 15.87 12.46
N ALA A 117 -2.58 14.69 12.97
CA ALA A 117 -1.80 14.59 14.21
C ALA A 117 -0.33 15.05 14.06
N TYR A 118 0.22 14.95 12.85
CA TYR A 118 1.62 15.26 12.56
C TYR A 118 1.76 16.16 11.31
N PRO A 119 1.52 17.49 11.42
CA PRO A 119 1.48 18.41 10.28
C PRO A 119 2.80 18.52 9.48
N ALA A 120 3.95 18.14 10.08
CA ALA A 120 5.24 18.09 9.42
C ALA A 120 5.44 16.84 8.53
N MET A 121 4.51 15.88 8.59
CA MET A 121 4.55 14.68 7.79
C MET A 121 3.91 14.85 6.42
N LYS A 122 4.41 14.07 5.46
CA LYS A 122 3.77 13.81 4.16
C LYS A 122 3.49 12.32 4.04
N ALA A 123 2.51 11.94 3.24
CA ALA A 123 2.21 10.52 2.96
C ALA A 123 2.23 10.26 1.45
N LYS A 124 2.75 9.08 1.07
CA LYS A 124 2.68 8.52 -0.28
C LYS A 124 1.98 7.16 -0.17
N THR A 125 0.80 7.03 -0.79
CA THR A 125 0.00 5.80 -0.77
C THR A 125 0.06 5.10 -2.12
N LEU A 126 0.28 3.78 -2.10
CA LEU A 126 0.24 2.92 -3.26
C LEU A 126 -0.81 1.81 -3.01
N PHE A 127 -2.05 2.02 -3.45
CA PHE A 127 -3.11 1.03 -3.32
C PHE A 127 -3.21 0.19 -4.59
N VAL A 128 -2.79 -1.08 -4.48
CA VAL A 128 -2.71 -2.01 -5.62
C VAL A 128 -3.04 -3.43 -5.20
N ASP A 129 -3.67 -4.19 -6.11
CA ASP A 129 -4.04 -5.59 -5.89
C ASP A 129 -3.00 -6.58 -6.47
N ARG A 130 -1.81 -6.11 -6.82
CA ARG A 130 -0.65 -6.93 -7.18
C ARG A 130 0.28 -7.16 -5.99
N PRO A 131 1.11 -8.20 -6.01
CA PRO A 131 2.23 -8.30 -5.09
C PRO A 131 3.16 -7.08 -5.19
N VAL A 132 3.62 -6.58 -4.05
CA VAL A 132 4.54 -5.44 -3.93
C VAL A 132 5.71 -5.91 -3.07
N ASN A 133 6.94 -5.70 -3.54
CA ASN A 133 8.11 -5.88 -2.70
C ASN A 133 8.32 -4.63 -1.86
N ILE A 134 8.07 -4.74 -0.56
CA ILE A 134 8.12 -3.62 0.38
C ILE A 134 9.49 -2.96 0.40
N VAL A 135 10.56 -3.78 0.39
CA VAL A 135 11.94 -3.29 0.48
C VAL A 135 12.37 -2.63 -0.84
N ASP A 136 12.18 -3.32 -1.97
CA ASP A 136 12.64 -2.83 -3.28
C ASP A 136 11.88 -1.58 -3.74
N GLU A 137 10.58 -1.46 -3.37
CA GLU A 137 9.75 -0.32 -3.72
C GLU A 137 9.82 0.83 -2.68
N GLY A 138 10.67 0.70 -1.65
CA GLY A 138 10.87 1.73 -0.64
C GLY A 138 9.61 2.05 0.17
N ILE A 139 8.84 1.03 0.51
CA ILE A 139 7.61 1.14 1.30
C ILE A 139 7.93 1.01 2.79
N ASP A 140 7.52 2.00 3.58
CA ASP A 140 7.71 1.99 5.03
C ASP A 140 6.73 1.05 5.74
N VAL A 141 5.46 1.04 5.30
CA VAL A 141 4.38 0.24 5.91
C VAL A 141 3.50 -0.40 4.85
N ALA A 142 3.16 -1.67 5.02
CA ALA A 142 2.16 -2.35 4.21
C ALA A 142 1.03 -2.91 5.08
N VAL A 143 -0.21 -2.78 4.61
CA VAL A 143 -1.35 -3.52 5.19
C VAL A 143 -1.73 -4.64 4.24
N ARG A 144 -1.67 -5.88 4.74
CA ARG A 144 -1.89 -7.08 3.92
C ARG A 144 -2.94 -7.99 4.57
N ILE A 145 -3.74 -8.64 3.72
CA ILE A 145 -4.78 -9.59 4.10
C ILE A 145 -4.33 -10.97 3.64
N GLY A 146 -4.46 -11.96 4.50
CA GLY A 146 -4.14 -13.36 4.23
C GLY A 146 -2.89 -13.85 4.93
N ARG A 147 -2.51 -15.09 4.62
CA ARG A 147 -1.29 -15.71 5.15
C ARG A 147 -0.08 -15.03 4.52
N LEU A 148 0.87 -14.69 5.36
CA LEU A 148 2.12 -14.08 4.92
C LEU A 148 3.15 -15.20 4.68
N PRO A 149 3.95 -15.10 3.61
CA PRO A 149 5.14 -15.93 3.50
C PRO A 149 6.13 -15.54 4.60
N ASP A 150 7.00 -16.48 4.99
CA ASP A 150 8.10 -16.19 5.89
C ASP A 150 8.98 -15.10 5.27
N SER A 151 9.08 -13.98 5.97
CA SER A 151 9.85 -12.82 5.56
C SER A 151 10.50 -12.19 6.80
N GLY A 152 11.62 -11.50 6.61
CA GLY A 152 12.28 -10.76 7.69
C GLY A 152 11.50 -9.53 8.18
N LEU A 153 10.25 -9.33 7.74
CA LEU A 153 9.43 -8.18 8.09
C LEU A 153 8.79 -8.34 9.48
N SER A 154 8.69 -7.23 10.19
CA SER A 154 7.86 -7.18 11.41
C SER A 154 6.38 -7.24 11.02
N SER A 155 5.62 -8.09 11.69
CA SER A 155 4.20 -8.33 11.41
C SER A 155 3.36 -8.15 12.65
N ILE A 156 2.31 -7.34 12.55
CA ILE A 156 1.35 -7.09 13.63
C ILE A 156 -0.05 -7.44 13.13
N LYS A 157 -0.66 -8.48 13.70
CA LYS A 157 -2.05 -8.82 13.42
C LYS A 157 -2.98 -7.76 14.03
N VAL A 158 -3.89 -7.22 13.22
CA VAL A 158 -4.81 -6.14 13.62
C VAL A 158 -6.28 -6.48 13.45
N GLY A 159 -6.62 -7.63 12.85
CA GLY A 159 -7.98 -8.07 12.67
C GLY A 159 -8.06 -9.32 11.79
N THR A 160 -9.27 -9.64 11.36
CA THR A 160 -9.57 -10.72 10.41
C THR A 160 -10.67 -10.28 9.44
N VAL A 161 -10.73 -10.90 8.28
CA VAL A 161 -11.82 -10.72 7.32
C VAL A 161 -12.32 -12.06 6.82
N ARG A 162 -13.64 -12.16 6.60
CA ARG A 162 -14.29 -13.33 6.00
C ARG A 162 -14.38 -13.16 4.49
N ARG A 163 -14.32 -14.25 3.77
CA ARG A 163 -14.62 -14.32 2.34
C ARG A 163 -16.05 -14.82 2.19
N VAL A 164 -16.92 -13.98 1.66
CA VAL A 164 -18.37 -14.21 1.62
C VAL A 164 -18.88 -14.25 0.18
N ILE A 165 -20.01 -14.95 -0.03
CA ILE A 165 -20.75 -14.92 -1.28
C ILE A 165 -21.99 -14.07 -1.05
N CYS A 166 -22.29 -13.15 -1.99
CA CYS A 166 -23.43 -12.27 -1.87
C CYS A 166 -24.15 -12.06 -3.21
N GLY A 167 -25.40 -11.68 -3.11
CA GLY A 167 -26.27 -11.22 -4.20
C GLY A 167 -27.30 -10.25 -3.67
N SER A 168 -28.06 -9.60 -4.55
CA SER A 168 -29.16 -8.74 -4.12
C SER A 168 -30.41 -9.56 -3.77
N PRO A 169 -31.29 -9.05 -2.88
CA PRO A 169 -32.57 -9.67 -2.59
C PRO A 169 -33.41 -9.89 -3.85
N ASP A 170 -33.46 -8.91 -4.76
CA ASP A 170 -34.18 -8.99 -6.05
C ASP A 170 -33.68 -10.12 -6.94
N TYR A 171 -32.39 -10.46 -6.88
CA TYR A 171 -31.85 -11.60 -7.59
C TYR A 171 -32.36 -12.90 -7.00
N PHE A 172 -32.34 -13.02 -5.68
CA PHE A 172 -32.78 -14.20 -4.96
C PHE A 172 -34.30 -14.45 -5.10
N GLU A 173 -35.12 -13.42 -5.16
CA GLU A 173 -36.55 -13.56 -5.43
C GLU A 173 -36.82 -14.19 -6.80
N ARG A 174 -35.98 -13.88 -7.80
CA ARG A 174 -36.17 -14.39 -9.18
C ARG A 174 -35.53 -15.73 -9.44
N TYR A 175 -34.40 -16.03 -8.81
CA TYR A 175 -33.57 -17.18 -9.16
C TYR A 175 -33.35 -18.17 -7.98
N GLY A 176 -33.92 -17.87 -6.82
CA GLY A 176 -33.72 -18.65 -5.59
C GLY A 176 -32.40 -18.35 -4.89
N ILE A 177 -32.30 -18.85 -3.66
CA ILE A 177 -31.08 -18.75 -2.82
C ILE A 177 -30.35 -20.09 -2.92
N PRO A 178 -29.04 -20.11 -3.21
CA PRO A 178 -28.26 -21.34 -3.19
C PRO A 178 -28.18 -21.89 -1.75
N ASN A 179 -28.48 -23.15 -1.54
CA ASN A 179 -28.43 -23.83 -0.25
C ASN A 179 -27.10 -24.53 0.00
N THR A 180 -26.44 -24.94 -1.08
CA THR A 180 -25.14 -25.62 -1.06
C THR A 180 -24.19 -25.00 -2.08
N PRO A 181 -22.86 -25.15 -1.91
CA PRO A 181 -21.91 -24.72 -2.91
C PRO A 181 -22.14 -25.30 -4.31
N ALA A 182 -22.71 -26.50 -4.41
CA ALA A 182 -23.00 -27.13 -5.70
C ALA A 182 -24.09 -26.41 -6.51
N ASP A 183 -24.97 -25.68 -5.84
CA ASP A 183 -26.07 -24.94 -6.49
C ASP A 183 -25.54 -23.69 -7.24
N LEU A 184 -24.30 -23.26 -6.96
CA LEU A 184 -23.66 -22.12 -7.64
C LEU A 184 -23.58 -22.30 -9.16
N LYS A 185 -23.57 -23.54 -9.66
CA LYS A 185 -23.60 -23.86 -11.12
C LYS A 185 -24.85 -23.33 -11.82
N ASP A 186 -25.95 -23.19 -11.07
CA ASP A 186 -27.25 -22.78 -11.61
C ASP A 186 -27.45 -21.25 -11.49
N HIS A 187 -26.45 -20.54 -10.96
CA HIS A 187 -26.45 -19.09 -10.76
C HIS A 187 -25.50 -18.35 -11.69
N ARG A 188 -25.86 -17.11 -12.02
CA ARG A 188 -24.96 -16.17 -12.71
C ARG A 188 -23.93 -15.63 -11.73
N ILE A 189 -22.66 -15.67 -12.11
CA ILE A 189 -21.57 -15.30 -11.20
C ILE A 189 -20.65 -14.29 -11.85
N ALA A 190 -20.34 -13.22 -11.11
CA ALA A 190 -19.25 -12.30 -11.43
C ALA A 190 -18.00 -12.67 -10.62
N VAL A 191 -16.85 -12.73 -11.29
CA VAL A 191 -15.55 -12.94 -10.65
C VAL A 191 -14.61 -11.78 -10.94
N SER A 192 -13.84 -11.40 -9.90
CA SER A 192 -12.71 -10.49 -10.11
C SER A 192 -11.46 -11.30 -10.45
N THR A 193 -10.74 -10.89 -11.50
CA THR A 193 -9.48 -11.51 -11.97
C THR A 193 -8.24 -10.97 -11.25
N GLY A 194 -8.40 -10.27 -10.11
CA GLY A 194 -7.31 -9.77 -9.28
C GLY A 194 -6.47 -10.87 -8.63
N ALA A 195 -5.62 -10.49 -7.69
CA ALA A 195 -4.62 -11.36 -7.04
C ALA A 195 -5.18 -12.66 -6.41
N TRP A 196 -6.48 -12.75 -6.18
CA TRP A 196 -7.18 -13.89 -5.59
C TRP A 196 -8.05 -14.66 -6.58
N ALA A 197 -7.91 -14.37 -7.86
CA ALA A 197 -8.69 -15.05 -8.89
C ALA A 197 -8.35 -16.54 -8.95
N SER A 198 -9.39 -17.35 -8.85
CA SER A 198 -9.30 -18.78 -9.10
C SER A 198 -10.58 -19.22 -9.77
N PRO A 199 -10.52 -20.01 -10.83
CA PRO A 199 -11.71 -20.63 -11.41
C PRO A 199 -12.36 -21.62 -10.46
N GLU A 200 -11.66 -22.06 -9.42
CA GLU A 200 -12.13 -22.96 -8.42
C GLU A 200 -12.32 -22.24 -7.08
N TRP A 201 -13.55 -22.20 -6.60
CA TRP A 201 -13.84 -21.68 -5.27
C TRP A 201 -13.75 -22.78 -4.23
N ARG A 202 -12.97 -22.50 -3.19
CA ARG A 202 -12.83 -23.38 -2.04
C ARG A 202 -13.79 -22.95 -0.95
N PHE A 203 -14.28 -23.95 -0.22
CA PHE A 203 -15.20 -23.80 0.90
C PHE A 203 -14.66 -24.55 2.12
N ALA A 204 -15.35 -24.45 3.25
CA ALA A 204 -15.05 -25.26 4.42
C ALA A 204 -15.08 -26.77 4.04
N ASN A 205 -14.38 -27.58 4.86
CA ASN A 205 -14.27 -29.04 4.65
C ASN A 205 -13.65 -29.45 3.31
N GLU A 206 -12.75 -28.59 2.75
CA GLU A 206 -12.05 -28.84 1.49
C GLU A 206 -12.94 -28.99 0.25
N GLN A 207 -14.22 -28.67 0.38
CA GLN A 207 -15.14 -28.68 -0.75
C GLN A 207 -14.72 -27.64 -1.80
N ARG A 208 -14.83 -28.00 -3.08
CA ARG A 208 -14.42 -27.16 -4.20
C ARG A 208 -15.49 -27.12 -5.27
N VAL A 209 -15.68 -25.98 -5.88
CA VAL A 209 -16.63 -25.78 -6.97
C VAL A 209 -15.93 -25.00 -8.07
N THR A 210 -15.93 -25.54 -9.28
CA THR A 210 -15.48 -24.81 -10.47
C THR A 210 -16.56 -23.81 -10.87
N ILE A 211 -16.18 -22.57 -11.04
CA ILE A 211 -17.08 -21.47 -11.36
C ILE A 211 -17.02 -21.15 -12.85
N ASP A 212 -18.17 -21.28 -13.50
CA ASP A 212 -18.38 -20.73 -14.84
C ASP A 212 -18.88 -19.29 -14.72
N ALA A 213 -17.95 -18.36 -14.90
CA ALA A 213 -18.23 -16.94 -14.64
C ALA A 213 -19.00 -16.29 -15.80
N THR A 214 -20.18 -15.76 -15.50
CA THR A 214 -20.96 -14.92 -16.45
C THR A 214 -20.25 -13.60 -16.76
N LEU A 215 -19.56 -13.02 -15.75
CA LEU A 215 -18.77 -11.79 -15.88
C LEU A 215 -17.40 -12.00 -15.26
N GLN A 216 -16.36 -11.63 -16.01
CA GLN A 216 -15.00 -11.50 -15.50
C GLN A 216 -14.61 -10.02 -15.54
N CYS A 217 -14.12 -9.50 -14.42
CA CYS A 217 -13.67 -8.11 -14.29
C CYS A 217 -12.37 -8.04 -13.50
N ASN A 218 -11.63 -6.96 -13.65
CA ASN A 218 -10.34 -6.77 -12.99
C ASN A 218 -10.44 -6.15 -11.59
N THR A 219 -11.63 -5.75 -11.15
CA THR A 219 -11.85 -5.11 -9.84
C THR A 219 -13.00 -5.79 -9.08
N ASN A 220 -12.86 -5.87 -7.75
CA ASN A 220 -13.95 -6.36 -6.89
C ASN A 220 -15.17 -5.43 -6.92
N GLU A 221 -14.95 -4.13 -7.08
CA GLU A 221 -16.04 -3.14 -7.15
C GLU A 221 -16.99 -3.38 -8.34
N ALA A 222 -16.44 -3.75 -9.50
CA ALA A 222 -17.27 -4.11 -10.66
C ALA A 222 -18.10 -5.39 -10.40
N ALA A 223 -17.51 -6.41 -9.76
CA ALA A 223 -18.21 -7.61 -9.38
C ALA A 223 -19.32 -7.35 -8.33
N ILE A 224 -19.03 -6.51 -7.34
CA ILE A 224 -20.00 -6.07 -6.34
C ILE A 224 -21.15 -5.29 -7.00
N THR A 225 -20.85 -4.41 -7.92
CA THR A 225 -21.87 -3.63 -8.67
C THR A 225 -22.79 -4.56 -9.47
N PHE A 226 -22.23 -5.58 -10.14
CA PHE A 226 -23.02 -6.59 -10.85
C PHE A 226 -24.01 -7.30 -9.92
N ALA A 227 -23.54 -7.71 -8.72
CA ALA A 227 -24.38 -8.35 -7.73
C ALA A 227 -25.46 -7.42 -7.17
N ARG A 228 -25.13 -6.16 -6.84
CA ARG A 228 -26.09 -5.15 -6.36
C ARG A 228 -27.19 -4.83 -7.38
N GLN A 229 -26.88 -4.88 -8.67
CA GLN A 229 -27.86 -4.67 -9.73
C GLN A 229 -28.75 -5.88 -10.03
N GLY A 230 -28.73 -6.92 -9.19
CA GLY A 230 -29.57 -8.10 -9.35
C GLY A 230 -29.21 -8.95 -10.57
N ARG A 231 -27.95 -8.96 -10.97
CA ARG A 231 -27.49 -9.65 -12.18
C ARG A 231 -26.85 -11.00 -11.88
N GLY A 232 -26.55 -11.30 -10.61
CA GLY A 232 -25.94 -12.56 -10.17
C GLY A 232 -25.31 -12.46 -8.82
N LEU A 233 -24.41 -13.38 -8.52
CA LEU A 233 -23.65 -13.50 -7.27
C LEU A 233 -22.20 -13.08 -7.50
N THR A 234 -21.55 -12.73 -6.39
CA THR A 234 -20.07 -12.56 -6.38
C THR A 234 -19.48 -13.07 -5.06
N ARG A 235 -18.19 -13.41 -5.07
CA ARG A 235 -17.45 -13.78 -3.86
C ARG A 235 -16.38 -12.73 -3.57
N VAL A 236 -16.49 -12.08 -2.42
CA VAL A 236 -15.69 -10.92 -2.02
C VAL A 236 -15.33 -10.99 -0.54
N LEU A 237 -14.54 -10.03 -0.05
CA LEU A 237 -14.29 -9.89 1.38
C LEU A 237 -15.42 -9.13 2.05
N HIS A 238 -15.86 -9.58 3.21
CA HIS A 238 -17.01 -9.06 3.94
C HIS A 238 -16.99 -7.53 4.10
N TYR A 239 -15.84 -6.95 4.44
CA TYR A 239 -15.72 -5.50 4.60
C TYR A 239 -16.04 -4.70 3.33
N GLN A 240 -15.82 -5.28 2.14
CA GLN A 240 -16.04 -4.62 0.84
C GLN A 240 -17.52 -4.35 0.56
N ILE A 241 -18.39 -5.11 1.20
CA ILE A 241 -19.85 -5.00 1.04
C ILE A 241 -20.56 -4.52 2.30
N GLY A 242 -19.83 -4.17 3.36
CA GLY A 242 -20.41 -3.73 4.63
C GLY A 242 -21.48 -2.64 4.49
N PRO A 243 -21.25 -1.54 3.77
CA PRO A 243 -22.27 -0.52 3.52
C PRO A 243 -23.49 -1.04 2.77
N ALA A 244 -23.31 -1.90 1.77
CA ALA A 244 -24.41 -2.48 1.00
C ALA A 244 -25.25 -3.48 1.80
N LEU A 245 -24.62 -4.23 2.73
CA LEU A 245 -25.34 -5.08 3.68
C LEU A 245 -26.20 -4.26 4.65
N MET A 246 -25.66 -3.16 5.16
CA MET A 246 -26.42 -2.26 6.06
C MET A 246 -27.58 -1.57 5.35
N ALA A 247 -27.43 -1.25 4.07
CA ALA A 247 -28.48 -0.67 3.23
C ALA A 247 -29.53 -1.70 2.78
N GLY A 248 -29.28 -3.01 2.96
CA GLY A 248 -30.14 -4.06 2.44
C GLY A 248 -30.01 -4.31 0.94
N ASP A 249 -29.02 -3.69 0.27
CA ASP A 249 -28.76 -3.85 -1.17
C ASP A 249 -28.20 -5.24 -1.51
N LEU A 250 -27.50 -5.87 -0.55
CA LEU A 250 -26.90 -7.20 -0.68
C LEU A 250 -27.24 -8.06 0.54
N GLN A 251 -27.30 -9.36 0.29
CA GLN A 251 -27.44 -10.41 1.28
C GLN A 251 -26.34 -11.44 1.12
N ILE A 252 -25.76 -11.90 2.23
CA ILE A 252 -24.77 -12.99 2.26
C ILE A 252 -25.51 -14.32 2.24
N VAL A 253 -24.96 -15.28 1.46
CA VAL A 253 -25.46 -16.65 1.36
C VAL A 253 -24.34 -17.65 1.58
N LEU A 254 -24.66 -18.90 1.88
CA LEU A 254 -23.72 -20.00 2.11
C LEU A 254 -22.73 -19.73 3.25
N SER A 255 -23.16 -19.01 4.30
CA SER A 255 -22.29 -18.65 5.44
C SER A 255 -21.74 -19.87 6.19
N GLU A 256 -22.48 -20.98 6.22
CA GLU A 256 -22.05 -22.25 6.87
C GLU A 256 -20.89 -22.92 6.13
N TYR A 257 -20.64 -22.52 4.88
CA TYR A 257 -19.60 -23.08 4.01
C TYR A 257 -18.38 -22.16 3.88
N GLU A 258 -18.33 -21.05 4.61
CA GLU A 258 -17.20 -20.11 4.54
C GLU A 258 -15.88 -20.76 4.97
N GLU A 259 -14.81 -20.41 4.29
CA GLU A 259 -13.44 -20.71 4.73
C GLU A 259 -13.12 -19.98 6.04
N PRO A 260 -12.14 -20.46 6.84
CA PRO A 260 -11.70 -19.72 8.02
C PRO A 260 -11.32 -18.28 7.70
N PRO A 261 -11.59 -17.32 8.59
CA PRO A 261 -11.26 -15.91 8.38
C PRO A 261 -9.77 -15.71 8.10
N MET A 262 -9.47 -14.77 7.22
CA MET A 262 -8.11 -14.39 6.86
C MET A 262 -7.60 -13.29 7.78
N PRO A 263 -6.37 -13.38 8.31
CA PRO A 263 -5.80 -12.34 9.14
C PRO A 263 -5.45 -11.08 8.34
N ILE A 264 -5.54 -9.92 9.00
CA ILE A 264 -5.04 -8.64 8.52
C ILE A 264 -3.77 -8.31 9.29
N HIS A 265 -2.73 -7.93 8.59
CA HIS A 265 -1.44 -7.59 9.17
C HIS A 265 -0.97 -6.21 8.73
N ILE A 266 -0.38 -5.48 9.66
CA ILE A 266 0.51 -4.35 9.37
C ILE A 266 1.92 -4.90 9.32
N LEU A 267 2.65 -4.60 8.25
CA LEU A 267 4.02 -5.04 7.99
C LEU A 267 4.95 -3.84 7.86
N HIS A 268 6.16 -3.93 8.38
CA HIS A 268 7.22 -2.95 8.15
C HIS A 268 8.60 -3.62 8.27
N PRO A 269 9.63 -3.15 7.54
CA PRO A 269 10.95 -3.77 7.52
C PRO A 269 11.79 -3.51 8.78
N GLU A 270 11.50 -2.47 9.54
CA GLU A 270 12.40 -1.91 10.57
C GLU A 270 12.38 -2.66 11.93
N GLY A 271 11.48 -3.62 12.12
CA GLY A 271 11.40 -4.39 13.34
C GLY A 271 11.26 -3.55 14.61
N ARG A 272 12.08 -3.85 15.64
CA ARG A 272 12.06 -3.12 16.92
C ARG A 272 12.67 -1.73 16.86
N SER A 273 13.45 -1.45 15.82
CA SER A 273 14.12 -0.15 15.61
C SER A 273 13.31 0.74 14.66
N ALA A 274 11.99 0.50 14.57
CA ALA A 274 11.13 1.27 13.70
C ALA A 274 11.25 2.78 13.97
N SER A 275 11.31 3.53 12.91
CA SER A 275 11.42 4.98 12.91
C SER A 275 10.23 5.69 13.58
N ALA A 276 10.39 6.93 13.99
CA ALA A 276 9.33 7.70 14.65
C ALA A 276 8.07 7.77 13.77
N LYS A 277 8.23 7.99 12.44
CA LYS A 277 7.12 8.04 11.50
C LYS A 277 6.35 6.72 11.41
N VAL A 278 7.07 5.58 11.37
CA VAL A 278 6.47 4.24 11.30
C VAL A 278 5.80 3.89 12.63
N ARG A 279 6.46 4.11 13.79
CA ARG A 279 5.87 3.85 15.11
C ARG A 279 4.58 4.60 15.33
N ALA A 280 4.55 5.90 15.01
CA ALA A 280 3.38 6.75 15.17
C ALA A 280 2.20 6.27 14.30
N PHE A 281 2.46 5.99 13.01
CA PHE A 281 1.42 5.47 12.13
C PHE A 281 0.91 4.10 12.57
N VAL A 282 1.79 3.16 12.89
CA VAL A 282 1.43 1.81 13.36
C VAL A 282 0.62 1.87 14.64
N GLY A 283 0.94 2.80 15.55
CA GLY A 283 0.17 3.04 16.78
C GLY A 283 -1.29 3.40 16.48
N ILE A 284 -1.51 4.41 15.64
CA ILE A 284 -2.86 4.84 15.23
C ILE A 284 -3.57 3.73 14.45
N ALA A 285 -2.91 3.13 13.47
CA ALA A 285 -3.49 2.09 12.62
C ALA A 285 -3.92 0.86 13.43
N LYS A 286 -3.10 0.44 14.40
CA LYS A 286 -3.43 -0.67 15.30
C LYS A 286 -4.68 -0.38 16.16
N ALA A 287 -4.80 0.83 16.68
CA ALA A 287 -5.96 1.21 17.47
C ALA A 287 -7.24 1.21 16.60
N VAL A 288 -7.22 1.95 15.49
CA VAL A 288 -8.40 2.11 14.62
C VAL A 288 -8.86 0.79 14.00
N LEU A 289 -7.90 -0.04 13.48
CA LEU A 289 -8.27 -1.29 12.81
C LEU A 289 -8.81 -2.34 13.80
N ARG A 290 -8.32 -2.38 15.05
CA ARG A 290 -8.81 -3.32 16.06
C ARG A 290 -10.21 -3.00 16.58
N GLU A 291 -10.60 -1.74 16.55
CA GLU A 291 -11.92 -1.29 16.96
C GLU A 291 -12.99 -1.41 15.86
N ASN A 292 -12.55 -1.70 14.63
CA ASN A 292 -13.45 -1.76 13.49
C ASN A 292 -14.26 -3.06 13.48
N ARG A 293 -15.59 -2.94 13.62
CA ARG A 293 -16.55 -4.06 13.69
C ARG A 293 -16.61 -4.95 12.44
N PHE A 294 -16.13 -4.45 11.30
CA PHE A 294 -16.07 -5.24 10.04
C PHE A 294 -14.77 -6.01 9.87
N LEU A 295 -13.82 -5.85 10.80
CA LEU A 295 -12.48 -6.44 10.72
C LEU A 295 -12.17 -7.37 11.90
N ASN A 296 -13.22 -7.74 12.70
CA ASN A 296 -13.10 -8.61 13.88
C ASN A 296 -14.25 -9.60 13.92
#